data_367a1cf692b4aff0812cd2db09330256
#
_entry.id   367a1cf692b4aff0812cd2db09330256
#
_cell.length_a   1.000
_cell.length_b   1.000
_cell.length_c   1.000
_cell.angle_alpha   90.00
_cell.angle_beta   90.00
_cell.angle_gamma   90.00
#
_symmetry.space_group_name_H-M   'P 1'
#
loop_
_entity.id
_entity.type
_entity.pdbx_description
1 polymer ?
#
loop_
_entity_poly.entity_id
_entity_poly.type
_entity_poly.pdbx_seq_one_letter_code
_entity_poly.pdbx_strand_id
1 'polypeptide(L)'
;MIVITGGAGMIGSIIAWHLNTQLQRDDMVIVDRITHENQWQNLVKRQYVQYLDKDQLMPWLEDQTNIEAIIHMGAISATTERDFNKLVEANIHYSQNLWTWCAKNNAAFLYASSAATYGNGEHGYDDDSIEKLRPLNGYGYSKHFFDQWALQQISQGLAVPSSWAGFKFFNVYGPNEYHKERMASVAFHSFNQFKETKTVKLFKSHKEGYLDGMQLRDFVYVKDAASVVVHFLNSALND
;
A
#
# COMPACT_ATOMS: atom_id res chain seq x y z
N MET A 1 6.35 -18.86 5.26
CA MET A 1 5.50 -18.44 4.13
C MET A 1 5.07 -16.98 4.30
N ILE A 2 4.99 -16.22 3.22
CA ILE A 2 4.64 -14.79 3.24
C ILE A 2 3.28 -14.59 2.57
N VAL A 3 2.39 -13.81 3.17
CA VAL A 3 1.11 -13.40 2.56
C VAL A 3 1.24 -11.97 2.04
N ILE A 4 0.86 -11.72 0.79
CA ILE A 4 0.88 -10.38 0.19
C ILE A 4 -0.55 -10.00 -0.22
N THR A 5 -1.20 -9.13 0.54
CA THR A 5 -2.51 -8.59 0.14
C THR A 5 -2.32 -7.40 -0.80
N GLY A 6 -3.25 -7.19 -1.72
CA GLY A 6 -3.04 -6.27 -2.83
C GLY A 6 -1.92 -6.75 -3.77
N GLY A 7 -1.66 -8.06 -3.77
CA GLY A 7 -0.52 -8.67 -4.44
C GLY A 7 -0.60 -8.63 -5.97
N ALA A 8 -1.79 -8.48 -6.55
CA ALA A 8 -1.98 -8.24 -7.98
C ALA A 8 -1.94 -6.75 -8.34
N GLY A 9 -1.85 -5.85 -7.34
CA GLY A 9 -1.68 -4.42 -7.54
C GLY A 9 -0.26 -4.04 -7.96
N MET A 10 -0.06 -2.74 -8.24
CA MET A 10 1.23 -2.20 -8.68
C MET A 10 2.35 -2.50 -7.67
N ILE A 11 2.20 -2.10 -6.41
CA ILE A 11 3.26 -2.25 -5.39
C ILE A 11 3.41 -3.72 -4.98
N GLY A 12 2.31 -4.42 -4.66
CA GLY A 12 2.35 -5.81 -4.22
C GLY A 12 2.99 -6.76 -5.22
N SER A 13 2.72 -6.59 -6.51
CA SER A 13 3.32 -7.42 -7.57
C SER A 13 4.82 -7.15 -7.78
N ILE A 14 5.29 -5.93 -7.48
CA ILE A 14 6.73 -5.61 -7.51
C ILE A 14 7.43 -6.12 -6.23
N ILE A 15 6.76 -6.11 -5.09
CA ILE A 15 7.27 -6.79 -3.88
C ILE A 15 7.45 -8.30 -4.16
N ALA A 16 6.44 -8.95 -4.74
CA ALA A 16 6.55 -10.36 -5.15
C ALA A 16 7.72 -10.59 -6.13
N TRP A 17 7.93 -9.66 -7.07
CA TRP A 17 9.10 -9.71 -7.96
C TRP A 17 10.42 -9.61 -7.21
N HIS A 18 10.56 -8.72 -6.24
CA HIS A 18 11.75 -8.60 -5.41
C HIS A 18 12.01 -9.89 -4.61
N LEU A 19 10.99 -10.47 -4.00
CA LEU A 19 11.09 -11.72 -3.26
C LEU A 19 11.57 -12.86 -4.17
N ASN A 20 11.01 -12.99 -5.38
CA ASN A 20 11.45 -14.01 -6.34
C ASN A 20 12.89 -13.79 -6.80
N THR A 21 13.30 -12.54 -7.11
CA THR A 21 14.56 -12.28 -7.83
C THR A 21 15.74 -12.02 -6.90
N GLN A 22 15.53 -11.41 -5.75
CA GLN A 22 16.60 -11.04 -4.83
C GLN A 22 16.73 -12.02 -3.66
N LEU A 23 15.62 -12.54 -3.15
CA LEU A 23 15.61 -13.48 -2.03
C LEU A 23 15.36 -14.92 -2.45
N GLN A 24 15.10 -15.16 -3.74
CA GLN A 24 14.80 -16.50 -4.31
C GLN A 24 13.66 -17.19 -3.54
N ARG A 25 12.69 -16.40 -3.06
CA ARG A 25 11.50 -16.91 -2.36
C ARG A 25 10.31 -16.96 -3.30
N ASP A 26 9.64 -18.10 -3.30
CA ASP A 26 8.40 -18.38 -4.05
C ASP A 26 7.27 -18.87 -3.13
N ASP A 27 7.55 -19.03 -1.83
CA ASP A 27 6.61 -19.45 -0.79
C ASP A 27 5.67 -18.31 -0.37
N MET A 28 5.05 -17.66 -1.36
CA MET A 28 4.12 -16.55 -1.19
C MET A 28 2.69 -16.96 -1.48
N VAL A 29 1.76 -16.39 -0.73
CA VAL A 29 0.32 -16.39 -1.04
C VAL A 29 -0.06 -14.99 -1.49
N ILE A 30 -0.53 -14.89 -2.73
CA ILE A 30 -1.03 -13.65 -3.31
C ILE A 30 -2.51 -13.51 -2.98
N VAL A 31 -2.88 -12.40 -2.37
CA VAL A 31 -4.27 -12.10 -1.99
C VAL A 31 -4.71 -10.80 -2.63
N ASP A 32 -5.76 -10.84 -3.43
CA ASP A 32 -6.31 -9.64 -4.07
C ASP A 32 -7.77 -9.87 -4.49
N ARG A 33 -8.43 -8.82 -4.91
CA ARG A 33 -9.64 -8.87 -5.71
C ARG A 33 -9.35 -8.22 -7.05
N ILE A 34 -9.21 -9.02 -8.10
CA ILE A 34 -9.00 -8.53 -9.45
C ILE A 34 -10.30 -7.91 -9.95
N THR A 35 -10.30 -6.59 -10.13
CA THR A 35 -11.46 -5.81 -10.55
C THR A 35 -11.30 -5.22 -11.95
N HIS A 36 -10.09 -5.22 -12.49
CA HIS A 36 -9.77 -4.69 -13.81
C HIS A 36 -9.24 -5.81 -14.72
N GLU A 37 -9.71 -5.84 -15.99
CA GLU A 37 -9.37 -6.88 -16.96
C GLU A 37 -7.87 -7.13 -17.18
N ASN A 38 -7.03 -6.11 -17.00
CA ASN A 38 -5.59 -6.20 -17.21
C ASN A 38 -4.77 -6.39 -15.92
N GLN A 39 -5.40 -6.37 -14.74
CA GLN A 39 -4.69 -6.42 -13.45
C GLN A 39 -3.95 -7.76 -13.24
N TRP A 40 -4.50 -8.87 -13.73
CA TRP A 40 -3.88 -10.20 -13.64
C TRP A 40 -2.51 -10.28 -14.33
N GLN A 41 -2.24 -9.41 -15.32
CA GLN A 41 -0.96 -9.36 -16.04
C GLN A 41 0.21 -9.05 -15.11
N ASN A 42 -0.04 -8.38 -13.98
CA ASN A 42 0.98 -8.10 -12.97
C ASN A 42 1.53 -9.36 -12.31
N LEU A 43 0.81 -10.48 -12.38
CA LEU A 43 1.18 -11.77 -11.80
C LEU A 43 1.84 -12.75 -12.78
N VAL A 44 1.76 -12.52 -14.10
CA VAL A 44 2.17 -13.48 -15.15
C VAL A 44 3.61 -13.99 -14.96
N LYS A 45 4.53 -13.16 -14.45
CA LYS A 45 5.94 -13.53 -14.27
C LYS A 45 6.30 -13.64 -12.78
N ARG A 46 5.34 -13.95 -11.92
CA ARG A 46 5.58 -14.13 -10.47
C ARG A 46 5.47 -15.61 -10.13
N GLN A 47 6.34 -16.05 -9.25
CA GLN A 47 6.29 -17.39 -8.67
C GLN A 47 5.68 -17.27 -7.28
N TYR A 48 4.62 -18.01 -7.01
CA TYR A 48 3.88 -18.02 -5.75
C TYR A 48 3.13 -19.33 -5.59
N VAL A 49 2.82 -19.71 -4.35
CA VAL A 49 2.18 -20.99 -4.03
C VAL A 49 0.69 -20.96 -4.40
N GLN A 50 0.01 -19.84 -4.09
CA GLN A 50 -1.44 -19.76 -4.20
C GLN A 50 -1.91 -18.32 -4.43
N TYR A 51 -3.03 -18.18 -5.14
CA TYR A 51 -3.84 -16.96 -5.22
C TYR A 51 -5.13 -17.16 -4.45
N LEU A 52 -5.51 -16.18 -3.63
CA LEU A 52 -6.79 -16.14 -2.90
C LEU A 52 -7.53 -14.84 -3.20
N ASP A 53 -8.86 -14.90 -3.31
CA ASP A 53 -9.68 -13.70 -3.20
C ASP A 53 -9.57 -13.13 -1.77
N LYS A 54 -9.61 -11.80 -1.64
CA LYS A 54 -9.44 -11.13 -0.34
C LYS A 54 -10.42 -11.62 0.75
N ASP A 55 -11.63 -12.01 0.35
CA ASP A 55 -12.66 -12.46 1.30
C ASP A 55 -12.39 -13.90 1.80
N GLN A 56 -11.54 -14.66 1.12
CA GLN A 56 -11.11 -15.98 1.53
C GLN A 56 -9.93 -15.94 2.52
N LEU A 57 -9.23 -14.82 2.67
CA LEU A 57 -8.00 -14.76 3.45
C LEU A 57 -8.24 -15.07 4.93
N MET A 58 -9.19 -14.40 5.58
CA MET A 58 -9.39 -14.58 7.03
C MET A 58 -9.78 -16.03 7.38
N PRO A 59 -10.75 -16.68 6.70
CA PRO A 59 -11.02 -18.10 6.92
C PRO A 59 -9.81 -19.00 6.64
N TRP A 60 -9.06 -18.71 5.58
CA TRP A 60 -7.87 -19.50 5.23
C TRP A 60 -6.76 -19.40 6.28
N LEU A 61 -6.57 -18.21 6.88
CA LEU A 61 -5.57 -17.97 7.92
C LEU A 61 -5.84 -18.76 9.22
N GLU A 62 -7.10 -19.13 9.50
CA GLU A 62 -7.45 -19.89 10.71
C GLU A 62 -6.75 -21.25 10.76
N ASP A 63 -6.50 -21.87 9.61
CA ASP A 63 -5.85 -23.16 9.48
C ASP A 63 -4.31 -23.07 9.27
N GLN A 64 -3.72 -21.87 9.25
CA GLN A 64 -2.30 -21.68 8.98
C GLN A 64 -1.48 -21.55 10.26
N THR A 65 -0.33 -22.23 10.27
CA THR A 65 0.60 -22.20 11.40
C THR A 65 2.01 -21.74 11.03
N ASN A 66 2.27 -21.51 9.73
CA ASN A 66 3.62 -21.26 9.19
C ASN A 66 3.73 -19.92 8.45
N ILE A 67 2.88 -18.95 8.75
CA ILE A 67 2.97 -17.61 8.19
C ILE A 67 3.98 -16.79 8.99
N GLU A 68 5.04 -16.36 8.34
CA GLU A 68 6.12 -15.55 8.92
C GLU A 68 5.75 -14.07 8.92
N ALA A 69 5.08 -13.62 7.85
CA ALA A 69 4.74 -12.22 7.67
C ALA A 69 3.50 -12.02 6.78
N ILE A 70 2.76 -10.96 7.06
CA ILE A 70 1.74 -10.41 6.16
C ILE A 70 2.21 -9.05 5.66
N ILE A 71 2.39 -8.92 4.34
CA ILE A 71 2.66 -7.66 3.65
C ILE A 71 1.34 -7.12 3.11
N HIS A 72 0.76 -6.15 3.81
CA HIS A 72 -0.58 -5.64 3.55
C HIS A 72 -0.55 -4.39 2.68
N MET A 73 -0.58 -4.58 1.35
CA MET A 73 -0.65 -3.50 0.35
C MET A 73 -2.08 -3.29 -0.18
N GLY A 74 -3.02 -4.16 0.17
CA GLY A 74 -4.41 -4.12 -0.27
C GLY A 74 -5.19 -3.00 0.43
N ALA A 75 -5.87 -2.16 -0.36
CA ALA A 75 -6.73 -1.09 0.14
C ALA A 75 -7.62 -0.55 -0.98
N ILE A 76 -8.70 0.14 -0.62
CA ILE A 76 -9.33 1.10 -1.52
C ILE A 76 -8.44 2.34 -1.53
N SER A 77 -7.70 2.55 -2.62
CA SER A 77 -6.71 3.65 -2.75
C SER A 77 -7.25 4.89 -3.48
N ALA A 78 -8.51 4.85 -3.95
CA ALA A 78 -9.14 5.96 -4.64
C ALA A 78 -9.41 7.12 -3.67
N THR A 79 -8.68 8.23 -3.83
CA THR A 79 -8.87 9.46 -3.03
C THR A 79 -10.22 10.13 -3.29
N THR A 80 -10.92 9.69 -4.34
CA THR A 80 -12.24 10.16 -4.75
C THR A 80 -13.41 9.32 -4.21
N GLU A 81 -13.13 8.23 -3.46
CA GLU A 81 -14.19 7.43 -2.83
C GLU A 81 -14.95 8.29 -1.81
N ARG A 82 -16.28 8.30 -1.94
CA ARG A 82 -17.17 9.11 -1.09
C ARG A 82 -17.89 8.27 -0.03
N ASP A 83 -18.02 6.98 -0.27
CA ASP A 83 -18.61 6.07 0.71
C ASP A 83 -17.58 5.72 1.78
N PHE A 84 -17.64 6.43 2.90
CA PHE A 84 -16.70 6.24 3.99
C PHE A 84 -16.85 4.87 4.65
N ASN A 85 -18.05 4.25 4.67
CA ASN A 85 -18.23 2.92 5.22
C ASN A 85 -17.42 1.86 4.44
N LYS A 86 -17.35 1.99 3.11
CA LYS A 86 -16.48 1.12 2.31
C LYS A 86 -15.01 1.27 2.67
N LEU A 87 -14.57 2.51 2.94
CA LEU A 87 -13.20 2.79 3.39
C LEU A 87 -12.95 2.21 4.80
N VAL A 88 -13.92 2.32 5.70
CA VAL A 88 -13.84 1.72 7.05
C VAL A 88 -13.66 0.21 6.95
N GLU A 89 -14.51 -0.47 6.20
CA GLU A 89 -14.44 -1.92 6.06
C GLU A 89 -13.13 -2.39 5.40
N ALA A 90 -12.72 -1.73 4.29
CA ALA A 90 -11.58 -2.19 3.52
C ALA A 90 -10.22 -1.74 4.07
N ASN A 91 -10.13 -0.53 4.66
CA ASN A 91 -8.85 0.07 5.03
C ASN A 91 -8.62 0.07 6.55
N ILE A 92 -9.69 -0.02 7.36
CA ILE A 92 -9.58 -0.04 8.82
C ILE A 92 -9.85 -1.43 9.35
N HIS A 93 -11.08 -1.93 9.28
CA HIS A 93 -11.46 -3.20 9.90
C HIS A 93 -10.65 -4.38 9.33
N TYR A 94 -10.49 -4.44 8.00
CA TYR A 94 -9.70 -5.50 7.37
C TYR A 94 -8.23 -5.45 7.83
N SER A 95 -7.64 -4.26 7.92
CA SER A 95 -6.26 -4.08 8.43
C SER A 95 -6.15 -4.45 9.92
N GLN A 96 -7.14 -4.09 10.75
CA GLN A 96 -7.19 -4.45 12.17
C GLN A 96 -7.28 -5.97 12.36
N ASN A 97 -8.09 -6.67 11.55
CA ASN A 97 -8.21 -8.12 11.60
C ASN A 97 -6.88 -8.81 11.28
N LEU A 98 -6.17 -8.33 10.24
CA LEU A 98 -4.85 -8.86 9.86
C LEU A 98 -3.79 -8.59 10.93
N TRP A 99 -3.76 -7.38 11.49
CA TRP A 99 -2.87 -7.03 12.61
C TRP A 99 -3.11 -7.94 13.81
N THR A 100 -4.38 -8.10 14.21
CA THR A 100 -4.76 -8.93 15.35
C THR A 100 -4.37 -10.39 15.12
N TRP A 101 -4.56 -10.90 13.90
CA TRP A 101 -4.12 -12.24 13.55
C TRP A 101 -2.59 -12.37 13.65
N CYS A 102 -1.83 -11.42 13.11
CA CYS A 102 -0.37 -11.42 13.21
C CYS A 102 0.10 -11.37 14.67
N ALA A 103 -0.51 -10.52 15.49
CA ALA A 103 -0.20 -10.42 16.93
C ALA A 103 -0.42 -11.75 17.67
N LYS A 104 -1.54 -12.44 17.37
CA LYS A 104 -1.87 -13.74 17.96
C LYS A 104 -0.92 -14.87 17.53
N ASN A 105 -0.43 -14.82 16.29
CA ASN A 105 0.34 -15.89 15.69
C ASN A 105 1.85 -15.58 15.59
N ASN A 106 2.31 -14.53 16.27
CA ASN A 106 3.71 -14.08 16.28
C ASN A 106 4.30 -13.88 14.88
N ALA A 107 3.48 -13.36 13.96
CA ALA A 107 3.89 -13.03 12.59
C ALA A 107 4.21 -11.54 12.45
N ALA A 108 5.07 -11.17 11.51
CA ALA A 108 5.35 -9.78 11.19
C ALA A 108 4.20 -9.15 10.36
N PHE A 109 3.99 -7.83 10.52
CA PHE A 109 2.97 -7.08 9.78
C PHE A 109 3.53 -5.81 9.15
N LEU A 110 3.68 -5.80 7.84
CA LEU A 110 4.15 -4.65 7.07
C LEU A 110 3.00 -4.09 6.25
N TYR A 111 2.66 -2.81 6.39
CA TYR A 111 1.46 -2.28 5.73
C TYR A 111 1.66 -0.96 5.01
N ALA A 112 0.85 -0.76 3.96
CA ALA A 112 0.78 0.50 3.25
C ALA A 112 -0.10 1.50 4.00
N SER A 113 0.52 2.50 4.64
CA SER A 113 -0.11 3.77 4.94
C SER A 113 -0.01 4.71 3.73
N SER A 114 -0.15 6.01 3.90
CA SER A 114 -0.15 6.97 2.80
C SER A 114 0.32 8.34 3.24
N ALA A 115 1.06 9.04 2.37
CA ALA A 115 1.36 10.46 2.53
C ALA A 115 0.09 11.33 2.55
N ALA A 116 -1.07 10.83 2.10
CA ALA A 116 -2.36 11.50 2.26
C ALA A 116 -2.73 11.78 3.73
N THR A 117 -2.10 11.09 4.69
CA THR A 117 -2.27 11.34 6.13
C THR A 117 -1.71 12.68 6.57
N TYR A 118 -0.70 13.21 5.88
CA TYR A 118 -0.10 14.51 6.19
C TYR A 118 -0.99 15.71 5.79
N GLY A 119 -2.07 15.46 5.02
CA GLY A 119 -2.99 16.51 4.59
C GLY A 119 -2.32 17.53 3.66
N ASN A 120 -2.36 18.80 4.04
CA ASN A 120 -1.72 19.90 3.30
C ASN A 120 -0.31 20.23 3.79
N GLY A 121 0.24 19.46 4.75
CA GLY A 121 1.57 19.63 5.29
C GLY A 121 1.69 20.70 6.38
N GLU A 122 0.59 21.25 6.92
CA GLU A 122 0.64 22.28 7.99
C GLU A 122 1.36 21.79 9.24
N HIS A 123 1.35 20.49 9.49
CA HIS A 123 1.99 19.85 10.65
C HIS A 123 3.29 19.12 10.30
N GLY A 124 3.90 19.45 9.14
CA GLY A 124 5.12 18.77 8.66
C GLY A 124 4.86 17.43 7.99
N TYR A 125 5.96 16.72 7.75
CA TYR A 125 5.99 15.42 7.08
C TYR A 125 6.80 14.40 7.88
N ASP A 126 6.74 14.51 9.21
CA ASP A 126 7.35 13.56 10.15
C ASP A 126 6.27 12.68 10.81
N ASP A 127 6.70 11.65 11.51
CA ASP A 127 5.84 10.67 12.18
C ASP A 127 5.89 10.75 13.71
N ASP A 128 6.55 11.77 14.27
CA ASP A 128 6.72 11.94 15.73
C ASP A 128 5.40 12.33 16.43
N SER A 129 4.48 12.95 15.69
CA SER A 129 3.22 13.49 16.24
C SER A 129 2.05 13.24 15.28
N ILE A 130 1.76 11.98 14.99
CA ILE A 130 0.71 11.64 14.01
C ILE A 130 -0.69 12.13 14.43
N GLU A 131 -0.94 12.33 15.72
CA GLU A 131 -2.23 12.83 16.24
C GLU A 131 -2.54 14.27 15.77
N LYS A 132 -1.54 15.04 15.33
CA LYS A 132 -1.69 16.39 14.79
C LYS A 132 -2.07 16.39 13.32
N LEU A 133 -1.82 15.31 12.61
CA LEU A 133 -2.05 15.24 11.16
C LEU A 133 -3.54 15.41 10.82
N ARG A 134 -3.82 16.09 9.72
CA ARG A 134 -5.18 16.41 9.26
C ARG A 134 -5.32 16.06 7.77
N PRO A 135 -5.68 14.79 7.46
CA PRO A 135 -5.97 14.37 6.09
C PRO A 135 -7.05 15.24 5.42
N LEU A 136 -7.01 15.35 4.10
CA LEU A 136 -7.93 16.20 3.33
C LEU A 136 -9.15 15.46 2.76
N ASN A 137 -9.20 14.13 2.87
CA ASN A 137 -10.26 13.31 2.29
C ASN A 137 -10.46 12.00 3.08
N GLY A 138 -11.58 11.31 2.79
CA GLY A 138 -11.94 10.07 3.47
C GLY A 138 -10.88 8.97 3.36
N TYR A 139 -10.22 8.84 2.20
CA TYR A 139 -9.12 7.90 2.03
C TYR A 139 -7.95 8.19 2.99
N GLY A 140 -7.49 9.43 3.03
CA GLY A 140 -6.43 9.84 3.95
C GLY A 140 -6.80 9.57 5.41
N TYR A 141 -8.05 9.89 5.81
CA TYR A 141 -8.55 9.59 7.15
C TYR A 141 -8.61 8.09 7.43
N SER A 142 -9.00 7.24 6.48
CA SER A 142 -9.05 5.80 6.70
C SER A 142 -7.67 5.20 7.00
N LYS A 143 -6.62 5.71 6.33
CA LYS A 143 -5.23 5.32 6.62
C LYS A 143 -4.76 5.87 7.96
N HIS A 144 -5.05 7.13 8.23
CA HIS A 144 -4.69 7.80 9.49
C HIS A 144 -5.35 7.14 10.71
N PHE A 145 -6.61 6.75 10.63
CA PHE A 145 -7.29 6.08 11.74
C PHE A 145 -6.68 4.70 12.02
N PHE A 146 -6.25 3.97 10.99
CA PHE A 146 -5.53 2.72 11.23
C PHE A 146 -4.15 2.97 11.87
N ASP A 147 -3.37 3.96 11.39
CA ASP A 147 -2.09 4.33 11.99
C ASP A 147 -2.25 4.70 13.48
N GLN A 148 -3.24 5.53 13.81
CA GLN A 148 -3.54 5.92 15.20
C GLN A 148 -3.95 4.71 16.05
N TRP A 149 -4.80 3.84 15.52
CA TRP A 149 -5.24 2.63 16.21
C TRP A 149 -4.06 1.68 16.49
N ALA A 150 -3.16 1.47 15.54
CA ALA A 150 -1.98 0.63 15.71
C ALA A 150 -1.08 1.15 16.84
N LEU A 151 -0.80 2.46 16.87
CA LEU A 151 -0.02 3.09 17.96
C LEU A 151 -0.76 3.01 19.30
N GLN A 152 -2.09 3.09 19.30
CA GLN A 152 -2.87 2.92 20.52
C GLN A 152 -2.75 1.51 21.09
N GLN A 153 -2.71 0.44 20.25
CA GLN A 153 -2.48 -0.93 20.73
C GLN A 153 -1.17 -1.00 21.54
N ILE A 154 -0.12 -0.37 21.05
CA ILE A 154 1.20 -0.35 21.70
C ILE A 154 1.15 0.42 23.02
N SER A 155 0.58 1.63 23.00
CA SER A 155 0.51 2.48 24.19
C SER A 155 -0.33 1.89 25.33
N GLN A 156 -1.28 1.03 24.98
CA GLN A 156 -2.11 0.29 25.95
C GLN A 156 -1.52 -1.06 26.39
N GLY A 157 -0.33 -1.42 25.88
CA GLY A 157 0.32 -2.71 26.20
C GLY A 157 -0.44 -3.94 25.70
N LEU A 158 -1.23 -3.78 24.63
CA LEU A 158 -1.96 -4.88 24.02
C LEU A 158 -1.04 -5.70 23.10
N ALA A 159 -1.48 -6.90 22.72
CA ALA A 159 -0.73 -7.76 21.82
C ALA A 159 -0.51 -7.08 20.45
N VAL A 160 0.73 -7.11 19.98
CA VAL A 160 1.15 -6.55 18.68
C VAL A 160 1.86 -7.61 17.85
N PRO A 161 1.94 -7.47 16.52
CA PRO A 161 2.73 -8.36 15.68
C PRO A 161 4.19 -8.46 16.14
N SER A 162 4.88 -9.57 15.84
CA SER A 162 6.28 -9.80 16.25
C SER A 162 7.21 -8.66 15.81
N SER A 163 6.97 -8.13 14.63
CA SER A 163 7.56 -6.89 14.10
C SER A 163 6.54 -6.21 13.21
N TRP A 164 6.59 -4.88 13.10
CA TRP A 164 5.66 -4.16 12.23
C TRP A 164 6.25 -2.85 11.71
N ALA A 165 5.79 -2.44 10.52
CA ALA A 165 6.08 -1.14 9.95
C ALA A 165 4.94 -0.65 9.06
N GLY A 166 4.62 0.65 9.14
CA GLY A 166 3.68 1.33 8.26
C GLY A 166 4.40 2.27 7.30
N PHE A 167 4.17 2.13 6.01
CA PHE A 167 4.85 2.91 4.98
C PHE A 167 3.93 4.00 4.44
N LYS A 168 4.23 5.25 4.70
CA LYS A 168 3.50 6.41 4.15
C LYS A 168 3.96 6.72 2.72
N PHE A 169 3.50 5.92 1.78
CA PHE A 169 3.85 6.10 0.37
C PHE A 169 3.35 7.44 -0.17
N PHE A 170 4.24 8.18 -0.83
CA PHE A 170 3.94 9.33 -1.67
C PHE A 170 3.42 8.88 -3.04
N ASN A 171 3.68 9.63 -4.12
CA ASN A 171 3.16 9.28 -5.44
C ASN A 171 4.03 8.19 -6.08
N VAL A 172 3.66 6.93 -5.85
CA VAL A 172 4.39 5.79 -6.43
C VAL A 172 4.07 5.68 -7.91
N TYR A 173 5.11 5.56 -8.74
CA TYR A 173 5.02 5.42 -10.19
C TYR A 173 5.92 4.29 -10.72
N GLY A 174 5.62 3.79 -11.91
CA GLY A 174 6.47 2.82 -12.62
C GLY A 174 5.71 1.62 -13.17
N PRO A 175 6.38 0.48 -13.40
CA PRO A 175 5.73 -0.68 -13.98
C PRO A 175 4.55 -1.20 -13.16
N ASN A 176 3.64 -1.89 -13.84
CA ASN A 176 2.45 -2.53 -13.27
C ASN A 176 1.33 -1.55 -12.84
N GLU A 177 1.31 -0.31 -13.34
CA GLU A 177 0.22 0.64 -13.06
C GLU A 177 -0.86 0.72 -14.15
N TYR A 178 -0.78 -0.10 -15.21
CA TYR A 178 -1.68 -0.06 -16.38
C TYR A 178 -3.16 -0.20 -16.03
N HIS A 179 -3.48 -1.01 -15.03
CA HIS A 179 -4.85 -1.27 -14.55
C HIS A 179 -5.44 -0.13 -13.70
N LYS A 180 -4.64 0.88 -13.35
CA LYS A 180 -5.08 1.96 -12.44
C LYS A 180 -5.88 3.05 -13.15
N GLU A 181 -5.99 2.98 -14.48
CA GLU A 181 -6.75 3.94 -15.30
C GLU A 181 -6.48 5.39 -14.88
N ARG A 182 -7.52 6.14 -14.49
CA ARG A 182 -7.41 7.54 -14.05
C ARG A 182 -6.54 7.74 -12.80
N MET A 183 -6.33 6.68 -12.01
CA MET A 183 -5.51 6.69 -10.80
C MET A 183 -4.05 6.33 -11.08
N ALA A 184 -3.67 6.08 -12.33
CA ALA A 184 -2.29 5.91 -12.74
C ALA A 184 -1.51 7.22 -12.53
N SER A 185 -0.19 7.12 -12.38
CA SER A 185 0.67 8.27 -12.09
C SER A 185 0.66 9.32 -13.21
N VAL A 186 0.98 10.55 -12.84
CA VAL A 186 1.21 11.63 -13.82
C VAL A 186 2.30 11.24 -14.82
N ALA A 187 3.33 10.52 -14.37
CA ALA A 187 4.40 10.01 -15.25
C ALA A 187 3.84 9.09 -16.34
N PHE A 188 2.98 8.15 -15.99
CA PHE A 188 2.31 7.24 -16.93
C PHE A 188 1.41 8.00 -17.92
N HIS A 189 0.57 8.89 -17.43
CA HIS A 189 -0.32 9.68 -18.28
C HIS A 189 0.47 10.61 -19.23
N SER A 190 1.50 11.29 -18.73
CA SER A 190 2.35 12.18 -19.53
C SER A 190 3.11 11.41 -20.62
N PHE A 191 3.62 10.22 -20.30
CA PHE A 191 4.29 9.36 -21.29
C PHE A 191 3.32 8.98 -22.42
N ASN A 192 2.10 8.55 -22.11
CA ASN A 192 1.11 8.17 -23.12
C ASN A 192 0.68 9.36 -23.96
N GLN A 193 0.40 10.54 -23.36
CA GLN A 193 0.08 11.76 -24.09
C GLN A 193 1.23 12.15 -25.05
N PHE A 194 2.47 12.12 -24.57
CA PHE A 194 3.62 12.45 -25.42
C PHE A 194 3.78 11.47 -26.58
N LYS A 195 3.57 10.17 -26.33
CA LYS A 195 3.64 9.15 -27.38
C LYS A 195 2.63 9.41 -28.51
N GLU A 196 1.41 9.81 -28.15
CA GLU A 196 0.31 10.05 -29.09
C GLU A 196 0.39 11.40 -29.78
N THR A 197 0.62 12.47 -29.03
CA THR A 197 0.43 13.85 -29.49
C THR A 197 1.71 14.68 -29.54
N LYS A 198 2.86 14.15 -29.04
CA LYS A 198 4.14 14.85 -28.85
C LYS A 198 4.04 16.06 -27.90
N THR A 199 2.97 16.13 -27.13
CA THR A 199 2.73 17.20 -26.14
C THR A 199 2.30 16.60 -24.82
N VAL A 200 2.53 17.34 -23.73
CA VAL A 200 2.05 16.98 -22.38
C VAL A 200 1.23 18.16 -21.86
N LYS A 201 -0.01 17.90 -21.46
CA LYS A 201 -0.86 18.90 -20.82
C LYS A 201 -0.54 18.97 -19.33
N LEU A 202 -0.17 20.15 -18.86
CA LEU A 202 0.08 20.41 -17.45
C LEU A 202 -1.18 20.87 -16.74
N PHE A 203 -1.22 20.69 -15.42
CA PHE A 203 -2.32 21.16 -14.60
C PHE A 203 -2.33 22.68 -14.52
N LYS A 204 -3.51 23.28 -14.71
CA LYS A 204 -3.72 24.70 -14.44
C LYS A 204 -3.66 24.94 -12.92
N SER A 205 -3.01 26.03 -12.52
CA SER A 205 -2.99 26.44 -11.13
C SER A 205 -4.31 27.10 -10.74
N HIS A 206 -4.77 26.81 -9.51
CA HIS A 206 -5.91 27.45 -8.87
C HIS A 206 -5.53 28.06 -7.51
N LYS A 207 -4.23 28.07 -7.19
CA LYS A 207 -3.70 28.57 -5.93
C LYS A 207 -2.71 29.70 -6.21
N GLU A 208 -2.89 30.82 -5.53
CA GLU A 208 -1.98 31.94 -5.58
C GLU A 208 -0.54 31.51 -5.21
N GLY A 209 0.47 32.08 -5.87
CA GLY A 209 1.88 31.73 -5.69
C GLY A 209 2.36 30.50 -6.48
N TYR A 210 1.49 29.81 -7.21
CA TYR A 210 1.87 28.71 -8.09
C TYR A 210 1.49 29.00 -9.54
N LEU A 211 2.44 28.90 -10.44
CA LEU A 211 2.21 28.96 -11.88
C LEU A 211 1.60 27.66 -12.41
N ASP A 212 0.99 27.72 -13.60
CA ASP A 212 0.47 26.53 -14.29
C ASP A 212 1.59 25.49 -14.50
N GLY A 213 1.32 24.26 -14.12
CA GLY A 213 2.29 23.14 -14.23
C GLY A 213 3.39 23.11 -13.17
N MET A 214 3.44 24.08 -12.26
CA MET A 214 4.49 24.18 -11.22
C MET A 214 4.08 23.59 -9.88
N GLN A 215 3.00 22.80 -9.84
CA GLN A 215 2.60 22.08 -8.64
C GLN A 215 3.64 21.01 -8.29
N LEU A 216 4.14 21.06 -7.07
CA LEU A 216 5.13 20.10 -6.57
C LEU A 216 4.44 18.82 -6.11
N ARG A 217 5.10 17.70 -6.38
CA ARG A 217 4.73 16.36 -5.89
C ARG A 217 5.99 15.54 -5.66
N ASP A 218 6.02 14.76 -4.60
CA ASP A 218 7.07 13.79 -4.37
C ASP A 218 6.73 12.50 -5.09
N PHE A 219 7.66 12.02 -5.91
CA PHE A 219 7.53 10.78 -6.66
C PHE A 219 8.47 9.72 -6.14
N VAL A 220 7.94 8.51 -5.95
CA VAL A 220 8.71 7.34 -5.51
C VAL A 220 8.62 6.26 -6.58
N TYR A 221 9.77 5.79 -7.06
CA TYR A 221 9.80 4.70 -8.02
C TYR A 221 9.37 3.39 -7.36
N VAL A 222 8.47 2.64 -7.99
CA VAL A 222 7.84 1.46 -7.37
C VAL A 222 8.82 0.39 -6.93
N LYS A 223 9.96 0.23 -7.64
CA LYS A 223 10.98 -0.75 -7.22
C LYS A 223 11.72 -0.31 -5.96
N ASP A 224 11.92 1.00 -5.78
CA ASP A 224 12.55 1.53 -4.57
C ASP A 224 11.58 1.36 -3.39
N ALA A 225 10.29 1.69 -3.58
CA ALA A 225 9.26 1.45 -2.58
C ALA A 225 9.19 -0.03 -2.17
N ALA A 226 9.22 -0.96 -3.13
CA ALA A 226 9.23 -2.39 -2.86
C ALA A 226 10.53 -2.85 -2.17
N SER A 227 11.68 -2.28 -2.56
CA SER A 227 12.98 -2.59 -1.93
C SER A 227 12.99 -2.22 -0.44
N VAL A 228 12.42 -1.07 -0.08
CA VAL A 228 12.27 -0.64 1.32
C VAL A 228 11.41 -1.65 2.09
N VAL A 229 10.25 -2.04 1.57
CA VAL A 229 9.38 -3.03 2.23
C VAL A 229 10.11 -4.36 2.43
N VAL A 230 10.84 -4.84 1.41
CA VAL A 230 11.61 -6.09 1.49
C VAL A 230 12.78 -5.97 2.48
N HIS A 231 13.41 -4.81 2.58
CA HIS A 231 14.45 -4.56 3.59
C HIS A 231 13.88 -4.71 5.01
N PHE A 232 12.74 -4.06 5.30
CA PHE A 232 12.07 -4.20 6.61
C PHE A 232 11.59 -5.63 6.88
N LEU A 233 11.12 -6.35 5.85
CA LEU A 233 10.78 -7.76 5.99
C LEU A 233 11.99 -8.58 6.42
N ASN A 234 13.15 -8.39 5.78
CA ASN A 234 14.36 -9.11 6.12
C ASN A 234 14.82 -8.83 7.54
N SER A 235 14.76 -7.58 8.00
CA SER A 235 15.05 -7.25 9.40
C SER A 235 14.08 -7.95 10.34
N ALA A 236 12.78 -7.92 10.03
CA ALA A 236 11.73 -8.54 10.84
C ALA A 236 11.82 -10.07 10.96
N LEU A 237 12.45 -10.74 9.99
CA LEU A 237 12.60 -12.21 9.98
C LEU A 237 13.95 -12.68 10.55
N ASN A 238 14.93 -11.78 10.75
CA ASN A 238 16.29 -12.14 11.22
C ASN A 238 16.61 -11.59 12.61
N ASP A 239 15.74 -10.75 13.18
CA ASP A 239 15.82 -10.25 14.56
C ASP A 239 14.96 -11.12 15.51
#